data_aadfd3ad528bfa3dc10f08b867af2a69
#
_entry.id   aadfd3ad528bfa3dc10f08b867af2a69
#
_cell.length_a   1.000
_cell.length_b   1.000
_cell.length_c   1.000
_cell.angle_alpha   90.00
_cell.angle_beta   90.00
_cell.angle_gamma   90.00
#
_symmetry.space_group_name_H-M   'P 1'
#
loop_
_entity.id
_entity.type
_entity.pdbx_description
1 polymer ?
#
loop_
_entity_poly.entity_id
_entity_poly.type
_entity_poly.pdbx_seq_one_letter_code
_entity_poly.pdbx_strand_id
1 'polypeptide(L)'
;MPVKILQGADNAQPYPLLIKQIFASAGRFEPDNQIIYRGEQSFSYSEFTRRVQQLANALKAAGVEAGDTVAVMDWDSHRYLECYFAVPMLGAILHHVNIRLSPEQVAYTMNHAEDKLVLVHDDFLPLTDQLAAQLPTVQGYIRLSDGGTPPATPNISVLGEYESLLAEQSCECDFPDFDENSVATTFYTTGTTGNPKGVYFSHRQLVLHTINMVGMLGSYEGLPLLRSNSVYMPITPMFHVHAWGVPYAAVMLNCTQIYPGRYEPNLLVDLIKQYKVDFSHCVPTILQMLLGCEKGHTTRLDGWKILIGGSALPKGLAKAAMDKGADIYSAYGMSETCPLLTVTHLNKAQ
;
A
#
# COMPACT_ATOMS: atom_id res chain seq x y z
N MET A 1 -17.28 14.66 36.86
CA MET A 1 -18.60 14.07 36.51
C MET A 1 -18.32 12.85 35.62
N PRO A 2 -19.04 11.73 35.81
CA PRO A 2 -18.92 10.60 34.94
C PRO A 2 -19.38 10.97 33.52
N VAL A 3 -18.63 10.50 32.51
CA VAL A 3 -19.01 10.68 31.08
C VAL A 3 -20.29 9.88 30.82
N LYS A 4 -21.26 10.50 30.20
CA LYS A 4 -22.48 9.81 29.74
C LYS A 4 -22.21 9.10 28.43
N ILE A 5 -22.43 7.81 28.39
CA ILE A 5 -22.35 6.99 27.16
C ILE A 5 -23.77 6.90 26.58
N LEU A 6 -23.92 7.27 25.32
CA LEU A 6 -25.17 7.11 24.60
C LEU A 6 -25.42 5.62 24.34
N GLN A 7 -26.53 5.10 24.78
CA GLN A 7 -26.97 3.75 24.42
C GLN A 7 -27.64 3.81 23.05
N GLY A 8 -27.26 2.88 22.16
CA GLY A 8 -27.96 2.74 20.88
C GLY A 8 -29.43 2.34 21.10
N ALA A 9 -30.30 2.71 20.16
CA ALA A 9 -31.68 2.17 20.14
C ALA A 9 -31.61 0.66 19.80
N ASP A 10 -32.67 -0.09 20.21
CA ASP A 10 -32.71 -1.56 20.01
C ASP A 10 -32.58 -1.99 18.53
N ASN A 11 -32.96 -1.10 17.61
CA ASN A 11 -32.85 -1.32 16.16
C ASN A 11 -31.66 -0.60 15.52
N ALA A 12 -30.73 -0.03 16.31
CA ALA A 12 -29.54 0.60 15.77
C ALA A 12 -28.62 -0.44 15.12
N GLN A 13 -28.23 -0.18 13.88
CA GLN A 13 -27.24 -1.00 13.19
C GLN A 13 -25.83 -0.58 13.63
N PRO A 14 -24.98 -1.49 14.12
CA PRO A 14 -23.58 -1.18 14.39
C PRO A 14 -22.87 -0.80 13.09
N TYR A 15 -21.98 0.18 13.20
CA TYR A 15 -21.13 0.59 12.08
C TYR A 15 -19.67 0.67 12.57
N PRO A 16 -19.01 -0.48 12.74
CA PRO A 16 -17.63 -0.50 13.20
C PRO A 16 -16.71 0.10 12.13
N LEU A 17 -15.68 0.80 12.59
CA LEU A 17 -14.67 1.41 11.70
C LEU A 17 -13.70 0.35 11.16
N LEU A 18 -14.19 -0.50 10.28
CA LEU A 18 -13.44 -1.55 9.60
C LEU A 18 -12.99 -1.09 8.21
N ILE A 19 -11.86 -1.63 7.73
CA ILE A 19 -11.33 -1.33 6.38
C ILE A 19 -12.37 -1.58 5.28
N LYS A 20 -13.31 -2.52 5.48
CA LYS A 20 -14.41 -2.75 4.53
C LYS A 20 -15.28 -1.51 4.29
N GLN A 21 -15.32 -0.56 5.22
CA GLN A 21 -16.05 0.71 5.04
C GLN A 21 -15.33 1.63 4.02
N ILE A 22 -14.00 1.58 3.98
CA ILE A 22 -13.22 2.25 2.92
C ILE A 22 -13.48 1.54 1.59
N PHE A 23 -13.39 0.20 1.58
CA PHE A 23 -13.62 -0.63 0.41
C PHE A 23 -15.02 -0.45 -0.19
N ALA A 24 -16.03 -0.24 0.63
CA ALA A 24 -17.40 0.02 0.19
C ALA A 24 -17.55 1.27 -0.70
N SER A 25 -16.57 2.18 -0.68
CA SER A 25 -16.50 3.33 -1.58
C SER A 25 -15.91 3.00 -2.94
N ALA A 26 -15.15 1.90 -3.05
CA ALA A 26 -14.49 1.50 -4.27
C ALA A 26 -15.50 1.21 -5.38
N GLY A 27 -15.35 1.88 -6.52
CA GLY A 27 -16.24 1.72 -7.67
C GLY A 27 -17.67 2.26 -7.50
N ARG A 28 -17.98 2.93 -6.38
CA ARG A 28 -19.34 3.45 -6.16
C ARG A 28 -19.64 4.69 -7.00
N PHE A 29 -18.66 5.59 -7.10
CA PHE A 29 -18.83 6.87 -7.80
C PHE A 29 -18.19 6.88 -9.17
N GLU A 30 -17.01 6.26 -9.29
CA GLU A 30 -16.22 6.21 -10.52
C GLU A 30 -15.80 4.74 -10.81
N PRO A 31 -16.77 3.87 -11.19
CA PRO A 31 -16.51 2.44 -11.37
C PRO A 31 -15.53 2.13 -12.50
N ASP A 32 -15.40 3.04 -13.46
CA ASP A 32 -14.56 2.88 -14.66
C ASP A 32 -13.16 3.51 -14.51
N ASN A 33 -12.90 4.25 -13.41
CA ASN A 33 -11.56 4.72 -13.12
C ASN A 33 -10.59 3.55 -12.97
N GLN A 34 -9.32 3.80 -13.26
CA GLN A 34 -8.35 2.75 -13.53
C GLN A 34 -7.33 2.59 -12.39
N ILE A 35 -6.98 1.34 -12.13
CA ILE A 35 -5.79 0.92 -11.39
C ILE A 35 -4.84 0.32 -12.41
N ILE A 36 -3.70 0.96 -12.62
CA ILE A 36 -2.77 0.67 -13.70
C ILE A 36 -1.48 0.12 -13.11
N TYR A 37 -1.00 -1.01 -13.63
CA TYR A 37 0.26 -1.61 -13.23
C TYR A 37 1.28 -1.50 -14.36
N ARG A 38 2.41 -0.83 -14.11
CA ARG A 38 3.55 -0.61 -15.02
C ARG A 38 3.21 0.04 -16.39
N GLY A 39 1.98 0.50 -16.56
CA GLY A 39 1.47 0.94 -17.87
C GLY A 39 1.14 -0.22 -18.83
N GLU A 40 1.21 -1.45 -18.37
CA GLU A 40 1.02 -2.68 -19.16
C GLU A 40 -0.33 -3.34 -18.89
N GLN A 41 -0.82 -3.26 -17.67
CA GLN A 41 -2.10 -3.82 -17.23
C GLN A 41 -2.96 -2.72 -16.62
N SER A 42 -4.27 -2.84 -16.80
CA SER A 42 -5.22 -1.87 -16.27
C SER A 42 -6.49 -2.58 -15.82
N PHE A 43 -6.98 -2.20 -14.65
CA PHE A 43 -8.19 -2.75 -14.05
C PHE A 43 -9.10 -1.58 -13.67
N SER A 44 -10.38 -1.65 -14.03
CA SER A 44 -11.39 -0.73 -13.51
C SER A 44 -11.61 -0.97 -12.01
N TYR A 45 -12.20 0.00 -11.30
CA TYR A 45 -12.58 -0.21 -9.90
C TYR A 45 -13.62 -1.33 -9.76
N SER A 46 -14.49 -1.52 -10.75
CA SER A 46 -15.41 -2.67 -10.79
C SER A 46 -14.67 -4.00 -10.84
N GLU A 47 -13.58 -4.07 -11.62
CA GLU A 47 -12.72 -5.27 -11.67
C GLU A 47 -11.92 -5.43 -10.38
N PHE A 48 -11.35 -4.35 -9.86
CA PHE A 48 -10.63 -4.37 -8.59
C PHE A 48 -11.50 -4.90 -7.45
N THR A 49 -12.76 -4.45 -7.33
CA THR A 49 -13.65 -4.96 -6.27
C THR A 49 -13.94 -6.44 -6.41
N ARG A 50 -14.12 -6.96 -7.63
CA ARG A 50 -14.27 -8.40 -7.87
C ARG A 50 -13.01 -9.18 -7.52
N ARG A 51 -11.83 -8.69 -7.92
CA ARG A 51 -10.54 -9.32 -7.67
C ARG A 51 -10.21 -9.39 -6.18
N VAL A 52 -10.50 -8.33 -5.42
CA VAL A 52 -10.35 -8.35 -3.95
C VAL A 52 -11.22 -9.43 -3.30
N GLN A 53 -12.46 -9.64 -3.78
CA GLN A 53 -13.35 -10.69 -3.27
C GLN A 53 -12.84 -12.08 -3.67
N GLN A 54 -12.35 -12.24 -4.90
CA GLN A 54 -11.71 -13.47 -5.36
C GLN A 54 -10.46 -13.82 -4.54
N LEU A 55 -9.61 -12.82 -4.28
CA LEU A 55 -8.43 -12.99 -3.41
C LEU A 55 -8.84 -13.43 -2.00
N ALA A 56 -9.86 -12.80 -1.42
CA ALA A 56 -10.37 -13.18 -0.10
C ALA A 56 -10.83 -14.66 -0.09
N ASN A 57 -11.53 -15.10 -1.12
CA ASN A 57 -11.96 -16.50 -1.24
C ASN A 57 -10.76 -17.44 -1.46
N ALA A 58 -9.76 -17.05 -2.26
CA ALA A 58 -8.53 -17.84 -2.44
C ALA A 58 -7.76 -17.99 -1.12
N LEU A 59 -7.67 -16.92 -0.32
CA LEU A 59 -7.04 -16.96 1.01
C LEU A 59 -7.79 -17.90 1.97
N LYS A 60 -9.13 -17.85 1.98
CA LYS A 60 -9.96 -18.81 2.76
C LYS A 60 -9.71 -20.25 2.30
N ALA A 61 -9.67 -20.49 0.99
CA ALA A 61 -9.39 -21.83 0.43
C ALA A 61 -7.97 -22.32 0.78
N ALA A 62 -7.00 -21.39 0.94
CA ALA A 62 -5.66 -21.68 1.42
C ALA A 62 -5.58 -21.84 2.95
N GLY A 63 -6.72 -21.81 3.67
CA GLY A 63 -6.79 -22.03 5.11
C GLY A 63 -6.52 -20.79 5.98
N VAL A 64 -6.60 -19.59 5.42
CA VAL A 64 -6.48 -18.35 6.23
C VAL A 64 -7.75 -18.12 7.04
N GLU A 65 -7.58 -17.93 8.33
CA GLU A 65 -8.64 -17.65 9.31
C GLU A 65 -8.42 -16.29 9.97
N ALA A 66 -9.44 -15.80 10.66
CA ALA A 66 -9.32 -14.55 11.43
C ALA A 66 -8.23 -14.68 12.52
N GLY A 67 -7.36 -13.68 12.61
CA GLY A 67 -6.20 -13.65 13.50
C GLY A 67 -4.91 -14.21 12.89
N ASP A 68 -4.97 -14.91 11.76
CA ASP A 68 -3.76 -15.35 11.05
C ASP A 68 -3.01 -14.16 10.45
N THR A 69 -1.69 -14.30 10.32
CA THR A 69 -0.85 -13.31 9.63
C THR A 69 -0.53 -13.80 8.21
N VAL A 70 -0.78 -12.93 7.23
CA VAL A 70 -0.50 -13.14 5.82
C VAL A 70 0.56 -12.15 5.38
N ALA A 71 1.72 -12.65 4.99
CA ALA A 71 2.84 -11.83 4.53
C ALA A 71 2.74 -11.51 3.04
N VAL A 72 3.19 -10.31 2.65
CA VAL A 72 3.36 -9.93 1.25
C VAL A 72 4.80 -9.47 1.01
N MET A 73 5.44 -10.08 0.00
CA MET A 73 6.77 -9.73 -0.52
C MET A 73 6.63 -9.41 -2.00
N ASP A 74 6.26 -8.18 -2.32
CA ASP A 74 6.04 -7.72 -3.69
C ASP A 74 6.62 -6.31 -3.89
N TRP A 75 6.75 -5.92 -5.14
CA TRP A 75 6.93 -4.54 -5.56
C TRP A 75 5.61 -3.77 -5.45
N ASP A 76 5.62 -2.48 -5.77
CA ASP A 76 4.39 -1.68 -5.77
C ASP A 76 3.47 -2.10 -6.92
N SER A 77 2.46 -2.91 -6.62
CA SER A 77 1.60 -3.54 -7.61
C SER A 77 0.11 -3.45 -7.26
N HIS A 78 -0.75 -3.70 -8.25
CA HIS A 78 -2.19 -3.88 -8.06
C HIS A 78 -2.50 -5.05 -7.12
N ARG A 79 -1.72 -6.15 -7.19
CA ARG A 79 -1.86 -7.33 -6.31
C ARG A 79 -1.63 -6.95 -4.85
N TYR A 80 -0.62 -6.10 -4.61
CA TYR A 80 -0.37 -5.59 -3.28
C TYR A 80 -1.52 -4.72 -2.77
N LEU A 81 -2.10 -3.86 -3.64
CA LEU A 81 -3.28 -3.07 -3.28
C LEU A 81 -4.48 -3.97 -2.95
N GLU A 82 -4.68 -5.05 -3.71
CA GLU A 82 -5.73 -6.04 -3.44
C GLU A 82 -5.56 -6.68 -2.06
N CYS A 83 -4.31 -7.00 -1.66
CA CYS A 83 -3.99 -7.51 -0.33
C CYS A 83 -4.29 -6.51 0.79
N TYR A 84 -4.16 -5.20 0.57
CA TYR A 84 -4.49 -4.15 1.56
C TYR A 84 -5.94 -4.25 2.04
N PHE A 85 -6.81 -4.79 1.20
CA PHE A 85 -8.23 -4.97 1.50
C PHE A 85 -8.58 -6.41 1.81
N ALA A 86 -8.24 -7.36 0.95
CA ALA A 86 -8.67 -8.74 1.09
C ALA A 86 -8.25 -9.37 2.43
N VAL A 87 -7.00 -9.21 2.83
CA VAL A 87 -6.47 -9.81 4.06
C VAL A 87 -7.14 -9.23 5.31
N PRO A 88 -7.12 -7.91 5.55
CA PRO A 88 -7.71 -7.38 6.77
C PRO A 88 -9.23 -7.53 6.82
N MET A 89 -9.93 -7.50 5.68
CA MET A 89 -11.40 -7.67 5.67
C MET A 89 -11.84 -9.09 6.07
N LEU A 90 -10.94 -10.08 6.03
CA LEU A 90 -11.16 -11.40 6.60
C LEU A 90 -10.93 -11.48 8.12
N GLY A 91 -10.46 -10.39 8.73
CA GLY A 91 -10.01 -10.38 10.13
C GLY A 91 -8.59 -10.93 10.29
N ALA A 92 -7.88 -11.19 9.21
CA ALA A 92 -6.47 -11.58 9.20
C ALA A 92 -5.56 -10.34 9.24
N ILE A 93 -4.29 -10.53 9.56
CA ILE A 93 -3.29 -9.47 9.71
C ILE A 93 -2.42 -9.43 8.45
N LEU A 94 -2.39 -8.30 7.75
CA LEU A 94 -1.49 -8.13 6.61
C LEU A 94 -0.10 -7.73 7.11
N HIS A 95 0.90 -8.60 6.92
CA HIS A 95 2.30 -8.29 7.18
C HIS A 95 2.98 -7.75 5.93
N HIS A 96 3.38 -6.49 5.99
CA HIS A 96 4.14 -5.82 4.94
C HIS A 96 5.63 -6.11 5.11
N VAL A 97 6.13 -7.17 4.46
CA VAL A 97 7.54 -7.57 4.60
C VAL A 97 8.44 -6.55 3.90
N ASN A 98 9.40 -6.01 4.65
CA ASN A 98 10.39 -5.12 4.06
C ASN A 98 11.45 -5.93 3.29
N ILE A 99 11.28 -5.98 1.98
CA ILE A 99 12.15 -6.71 1.03
C ILE A 99 13.59 -6.17 0.92
N ARG A 100 13.91 -5.07 1.62
CA ARG A 100 15.26 -4.48 1.67
C ARG A 100 16.06 -4.89 2.90
N LEU A 101 15.48 -5.67 3.78
CA LEU A 101 16.16 -6.23 4.96
C LEU A 101 17.14 -7.35 4.55
N SER A 102 18.11 -7.64 5.42
CA SER A 102 18.94 -8.83 5.23
C SER A 102 18.12 -10.11 5.35
N PRO A 103 18.57 -11.25 4.79
CA PRO A 103 17.86 -12.52 4.90
C PRO A 103 17.54 -12.89 6.36
N GLU A 104 18.48 -12.67 7.28
CA GLU A 104 18.30 -12.96 8.72
C GLU A 104 17.22 -12.07 9.34
N GLN A 105 17.17 -10.79 8.95
CA GLN A 105 16.15 -9.86 9.42
C GLN A 105 14.78 -10.17 8.82
N VAL A 106 14.71 -10.60 7.55
CA VAL A 106 13.45 -11.07 6.94
C VAL A 106 12.93 -12.28 7.72
N ALA A 107 13.78 -13.31 7.95
CA ALA A 107 13.38 -14.48 8.75
C ALA A 107 12.94 -14.09 10.15
N TYR A 108 13.66 -13.18 10.81
CA TYR A 108 13.27 -12.67 12.13
C TYR A 108 11.89 -12.02 12.13
N THR A 109 11.62 -11.11 11.17
CA THR A 109 10.33 -10.39 11.11
C THR A 109 9.17 -11.31 10.81
N MET A 110 9.35 -12.25 9.88
CA MET A 110 8.33 -13.24 9.53
C MET A 110 8.00 -14.19 10.69
N ASN A 111 9.01 -14.67 11.42
CA ASN A 111 8.81 -15.49 12.61
C ASN A 111 8.16 -14.71 13.75
N HIS A 112 8.56 -13.44 13.96
CA HIS A 112 7.99 -12.60 15.02
C HIS A 112 6.53 -12.22 14.72
N ALA A 113 6.16 -12.08 13.45
CA ALA A 113 4.78 -11.86 13.03
C ALA A 113 3.95 -13.15 12.98
N GLU A 114 4.60 -14.32 13.12
CA GLU A 114 3.96 -15.64 12.99
C GLU A 114 3.27 -15.83 11.63
N ASP A 115 3.96 -15.44 10.55
CA ASP A 115 3.40 -15.51 9.19
C ASP A 115 2.97 -16.94 8.85
N LYS A 116 1.71 -17.11 8.45
CA LYS A 116 1.13 -18.41 8.07
C LYS A 116 1.15 -18.65 6.57
N LEU A 117 0.88 -17.62 5.80
CA LEU A 117 0.85 -17.66 4.33
C LEU A 117 1.66 -16.51 3.77
N VAL A 118 2.37 -16.72 2.67
CA VAL A 118 3.19 -15.69 2.02
C VAL A 118 2.78 -15.52 0.56
N LEU A 119 2.38 -14.30 0.19
CA LEU A 119 2.26 -13.91 -1.21
C LEU A 119 3.61 -13.33 -1.62
N VAL A 120 4.27 -13.93 -2.62
CA VAL A 120 5.66 -13.61 -2.94
C VAL A 120 5.87 -13.46 -4.44
N HIS A 121 6.45 -12.31 -4.83
CA HIS A 121 6.85 -12.05 -6.21
C HIS A 121 8.04 -12.92 -6.63
N ASP A 122 8.09 -13.27 -7.90
CA ASP A 122 9.14 -14.11 -8.50
C ASP A 122 10.56 -13.67 -8.13
N ASP A 123 10.82 -12.36 -8.04
CA ASP A 123 12.13 -11.82 -7.66
C ASP A 123 12.57 -12.23 -6.24
N PHE A 124 11.63 -12.54 -5.35
CA PHE A 124 11.89 -12.88 -3.94
C PHE A 124 11.69 -14.37 -3.62
N LEU A 125 11.18 -15.15 -4.55
CA LEU A 125 11.05 -16.62 -4.39
C LEU A 125 12.37 -17.30 -4.02
N PRO A 126 13.53 -16.98 -4.63
CA PRO A 126 14.81 -17.59 -4.24
C PRO A 126 15.18 -17.30 -2.78
N LEU A 127 14.84 -16.11 -2.28
CA LEU A 127 15.09 -15.77 -0.88
C LEU A 127 14.20 -16.58 0.06
N THR A 128 12.89 -16.68 -0.24
CA THR A 128 11.97 -17.47 0.60
C THR A 128 12.31 -18.96 0.58
N ASP A 129 12.73 -19.49 -0.57
CA ASP A 129 13.20 -20.88 -0.67
C ASP A 129 14.46 -21.13 0.17
N GLN A 130 15.41 -20.21 0.18
CA GLN A 130 16.61 -20.26 1.03
C GLN A 130 16.25 -20.22 2.52
N LEU A 131 15.23 -19.46 2.90
CA LEU A 131 14.81 -19.27 4.29
C LEU A 131 13.82 -20.34 4.79
N ALA A 132 13.33 -21.22 3.94
CA ALA A 132 12.23 -22.16 4.22
C ALA A 132 12.38 -22.90 5.55
N ALA A 133 13.56 -23.45 5.82
CA ALA A 133 13.85 -24.17 7.08
C ALA A 133 13.84 -23.29 8.35
N GLN A 134 13.92 -21.97 8.17
CA GLN A 134 13.90 -20.97 9.24
C GLN A 134 12.52 -20.38 9.48
N LEU A 135 11.50 -20.74 8.68
CA LEU A 135 10.14 -20.18 8.71
C LEU A 135 9.11 -21.27 9.07
N PRO A 136 9.16 -21.81 10.31
CA PRO A 136 8.34 -22.96 10.70
C PRO A 136 6.84 -22.68 10.77
N THR A 137 6.41 -21.43 10.84
CA THR A 137 4.98 -21.04 10.86
C THR A 137 4.37 -20.97 9.49
N VAL A 138 5.18 -20.79 8.43
CA VAL A 138 4.70 -20.65 7.05
C VAL A 138 4.24 -21.99 6.50
N GLN A 139 2.96 -22.08 6.14
CA GLN A 139 2.31 -23.29 5.64
C GLN A 139 2.24 -23.35 4.12
N GLY A 140 2.40 -22.22 3.41
CA GLY A 140 2.35 -22.16 1.96
C GLY A 140 2.70 -20.82 1.37
N TYR A 141 2.92 -20.83 0.06
CA TYR A 141 3.29 -19.66 -0.71
C TYR A 141 2.37 -19.48 -1.91
N ILE A 142 1.89 -18.27 -2.17
CA ILE A 142 1.20 -17.89 -3.40
C ILE A 142 2.17 -17.08 -4.23
N ARG A 143 2.41 -17.53 -5.44
CA ARG A 143 3.36 -16.87 -6.37
C ARG A 143 2.71 -15.67 -7.04
N LEU A 144 3.37 -14.51 -7.00
CA LEU A 144 3.03 -13.30 -7.74
C LEU A 144 3.98 -13.21 -8.94
N SER A 145 3.45 -13.10 -10.16
CA SER A 145 4.26 -13.14 -11.37
C SER A 145 3.96 -12.00 -12.33
N ASP A 146 5.01 -11.44 -12.91
CA ASP A 146 4.92 -10.54 -14.07
C ASP A 146 5.11 -11.32 -15.41
N GLY A 147 5.03 -12.63 -15.35
CA GLY A 147 5.24 -13.54 -16.49
C GLY A 147 6.62 -14.20 -16.48
N GLY A 148 6.83 -15.10 -17.42
CA GLY A 148 8.07 -15.86 -17.56
C GLY A 148 8.11 -17.18 -16.78
N THR A 149 9.28 -17.83 -16.82
CA THR A 149 9.50 -19.11 -16.13
C THR A 149 9.78 -18.85 -14.66
N PRO A 150 9.04 -19.48 -13.74
CA PRO A 150 9.27 -19.30 -12.31
C PRO A 150 10.66 -19.82 -11.91
N PRO A 151 11.31 -19.18 -10.91
CA PRO A 151 12.49 -19.73 -10.29
C PRO A 151 12.24 -21.12 -9.71
N ALA A 152 13.24 -21.98 -9.69
CA ALA A 152 13.14 -23.26 -8.99
C ALA A 152 13.12 -23.04 -7.47
N THR A 153 12.14 -23.63 -6.78
CA THR A 153 11.94 -23.47 -5.33
C THR A 153 11.68 -24.82 -4.67
N PRO A 154 12.72 -25.70 -4.58
CA PRO A 154 12.54 -27.07 -4.10
C PRO A 154 12.19 -27.17 -2.61
N ASN A 155 12.39 -26.13 -1.80
CA ASN A 155 12.23 -26.19 -0.35
C ASN A 155 10.90 -25.61 0.14
N ILE A 156 10.12 -24.93 -0.72
CA ILE A 156 8.84 -24.32 -0.34
C ILE A 156 7.65 -24.94 -1.07
N SER A 157 6.48 -24.91 -0.42
CA SER A 157 5.22 -25.36 -1.01
C SER A 157 4.50 -24.19 -1.68
N VAL A 158 4.59 -24.09 -3.01
CA VAL A 158 3.83 -23.10 -3.79
C VAL A 158 2.44 -23.67 -4.07
N LEU A 159 1.40 -23.02 -3.53
CA LEU A 159 0.00 -23.43 -3.65
C LEU A 159 -0.57 -23.14 -5.04
N GLY A 160 -0.05 -22.11 -5.70
CA GLY A 160 -0.45 -21.72 -7.04
C GLY A 160 0.08 -20.34 -7.44
N GLU A 161 -0.18 -19.97 -8.69
CA GLU A 161 0.07 -18.62 -9.18
C GLU A 161 -1.19 -17.76 -8.94
N TYR A 162 -0.98 -16.51 -8.56
CA TYR A 162 -1.99 -15.57 -8.08
C TYR A 162 -3.20 -15.43 -9.00
N GLU A 163 -2.97 -15.12 -10.29
CA GLU A 163 -4.05 -14.89 -11.26
C GLU A 163 -4.85 -16.18 -11.51
N SER A 164 -4.15 -17.31 -11.54
CA SER A 164 -4.79 -18.64 -11.70
C SER A 164 -5.67 -18.98 -10.51
N LEU A 165 -5.18 -18.70 -9.28
CA LEU A 165 -5.95 -18.96 -8.06
C LEU A 165 -7.19 -18.05 -7.99
N LEU A 166 -7.07 -16.76 -8.37
CA LEU A 166 -8.20 -15.84 -8.40
C LEU A 166 -9.27 -16.29 -9.41
N ALA A 167 -8.86 -16.72 -10.60
CA ALA A 167 -9.77 -17.13 -11.66
C ALA A 167 -10.69 -18.29 -11.27
N GLU A 168 -10.28 -19.13 -10.31
CA GLU A 168 -11.04 -20.26 -9.80
C GLU A 168 -12.07 -19.85 -8.71
N GLN A 169 -12.02 -18.61 -8.22
CA GLN A 169 -12.83 -18.17 -7.09
C GLN A 169 -14.05 -17.34 -7.49
N SER A 170 -15.09 -17.45 -6.63
CA SER A 170 -16.25 -16.55 -6.70
C SER A 170 -15.83 -15.09 -6.52
N CYS A 171 -16.46 -14.19 -7.28
CA CYS A 171 -16.33 -12.74 -7.08
C CYS A 171 -17.29 -12.19 -6.00
N GLU A 172 -17.94 -13.05 -5.25
CA GLU A 172 -18.74 -12.68 -4.09
C GLU A 172 -18.11 -13.26 -2.83
N CYS A 173 -17.87 -12.41 -1.84
CA CYS A 173 -17.31 -12.77 -0.54
C CYS A 173 -17.96 -11.95 0.56
N ASP A 174 -18.50 -12.62 1.57
CA ASP A 174 -18.99 -11.98 2.78
C ASP A 174 -17.80 -11.62 3.70
N PHE A 175 -17.76 -10.34 4.09
CA PHE A 175 -16.80 -9.84 5.06
C PHE A 175 -17.52 -9.58 6.40
N PRO A 176 -17.17 -10.33 7.46
CA PRO A 176 -17.85 -10.22 8.75
C PRO A 176 -17.58 -8.87 9.41
N ASP A 177 -18.45 -8.52 10.37
CA ASP A 177 -18.18 -7.49 11.36
C ASP A 177 -17.46 -8.11 12.56
N PHE A 178 -16.47 -7.38 13.08
CA PHE A 178 -15.71 -7.72 14.28
C PHE A 178 -15.26 -6.44 14.99
N ASP A 179 -14.53 -6.57 16.10
CA ASP A 179 -14.05 -5.40 16.86
C ASP A 179 -13.10 -4.55 16.00
N GLU A 180 -13.42 -3.27 15.82
CA GLU A 180 -12.61 -2.30 15.06
C GLU A 180 -11.21 -2.07 15.63
N ASN A 181 -10.95 -2.48 16.89
CA ASN A 181 -9.63 -2.45 17.50
C ASN A 181 -8.77 -3.67 17.16
N SER A 182 -9.31 -4.65 16.43
CA SER A 182 -8.54 -5.78 15.93
C SER A 182 -7.38 -5.30 15.05
N VAL A 183 -6.25 -5.98 15.15
CA VAL A 183 -5.05 -5.69 14.33
C VAL A 183 -5.39 -5.98 12.87
N ALA A 184 -5.14 -5.00 12.02
CA ALA A 184 -5.35 -5.11 10.57
C ALA A 184 -4.05 -5.34 9.82
N THR A 185 -2.98 -4.67 10.24
CA THR A 185 -1.70 -4.70 9.54
C THR A 185 -0.53 -4.64 10.51
N THR A 186 0.61 -5.18 10.06
CA THR A 186 1.91 -5.03 10.72
C THR A 186 3.02 -4.79 9.70
N PHE A 187 4.04 -4.08 10.10
CA PHE A 187 5.30 -3.93 9.38
C PHE A 187 6.43 -3.69 10.38
N TYR A 188 7.67 -3.72 9.90
CA TYR A 188 8.84 -3.61 10.79
C TYR A 188 9.71 -2.43 10.40
N THR A 189 10.12 -1.66 11.43
CA THR A 189 11.06 -0.56 11.28
C THR A 189 12.48 -1.04 11.57
N THR A 190 13.45 -0.57 10.78
CA THR A 190 14.87 -0.77 11.07
C THR A 190 15.25 0.17 12.21
N GLY A 191 15.36 -0.37 13.42
CA GLY A 191 15.95 0.38 14.53
C GLY A 191 17.43 0.65 14.30
N THR A 192 17.97 1.71 14.91
CA THR A 192 19.41 2.02 14.85
C THR A 192 20.26 1.01 15.62
N THR A 193 19.64 0.20 16.48
CA THR A 193 20.29 -0.82 17.30
C THR A 193 19.38 -2.03 17.49
N GLY A 194 19.86 -3.22 17.15
CA GLY A 194 19.15 -4.49 17.38
C GLY A 194 18.24 -4.92 16.22
N ASN A 195 17.34 -5.86 16.52
CA ASN A 195 16.38 -6.40 15.55
C ASN A 195 15.32 -5.38 15.16
N PRO A 196 14.75 -5.49 13.94
CA PRO A 196 13.60 -4.69 13.53
C PRO A 196 12.45 -4.77 14.54
N LYS A 197 11.74 -3.63 14.74
CA LYS A 197 10.63 -3.53 15.69
C LYS A 197 9.31 -3.55 14.91
N GLY A 198 8.37 -4.40 15.35
CA GLY A 198 7.03 -4.47 14.79
C GLY A 198 6.18 -3.27 15.18
N VAL A 199 5.48 -2.72 14.20
CA VAL A 199 4.46 -1.68 14.36
C VAL A 199 3.14 -2.27 13.87
N TYR A 200 2.09 -2.17 14.69
CA TYR A 200 0.77 -2.72 14.41
C TYR A 200 -0.26 -1.59 14.33
N PHE A 201 -1.18 -1.72 13.37
CA PHE A 201 -2.33 -0.82 13.26
C PHE A 201 -3.63 -1.61 13.30
N SER A 202 -4.59 -1.09 14.08
CA SER A 202 -5.95 -1.61 14.06
C SER A 202 -6.75 -1.07 12.87
N HIS A 203 -7.88 -1.72 12.57
CA HIS A 203 -8.83 -1.23 11.58
C HIS A 203 -9.27 0.21 11.87
N ARG A 204 -9.65 0.49 13.13
CA ARG A 204 -10.04 1.82 13.57
C ARG A 204 -8.98 2.88 13.26
N GLN A 205 -7.71 2.59 13.56
CA GLN A 205 -6.61 3.54 13.33
C GLN A 205 -6.45 3.83 11.83
N LEU A 206 -6.50 2.81 10.97
CA LEU A 206 -6.36 2.97 9.52
C LEU A 206 -7.55 3.72 8.91
N VAL A 207 -8.78 3.43 9.33
CA VAL A 207 -9.98 4.14 8.86
C VAL A 207 -9.94 5.61 9.26
N LEU A 208 -9.63 5.93 10.52
CA LEU A 208 -9.53 7.32 10.99
C LEU A 208 -8.40 8.06 10.29
N HIS A 209 -7.25 7.40 10.08
CA HIS A 209 -6.14 7.97 9.31
C HIS A 209 -6.58 8.27 7.87
N THR A 210 -7.26 7.34 7.21
CA THR A 210 -7.75 7.52 5.82
C THR A 210 -8.70 8.71 5.71
N ILE A 211 -9.66 8.82 6.62
CA ILE A 211 -10.61 9.95 6.64
C ILE A 211 -9.87 11.28 6.87
N ASN A 212 -8.91 11.30 7.80
CA ASN A 212 -8.08 12.48 8.05
C ASN A 212 -7.25 12.86 6.82
N MET A 213 -6.66 11.88 6.12
CA MET A 213 -5.87 12.12 4.91
C MET A 213 -6.73 12.71 3.79
N VAL A 214 -7.92 12.16 3.54
CA VAL A 214 -8.89 12.71 2.58
C VAL A 214 -9.23 14.17 2.93
N GLY A 215 -9.53 14.44 4.20
CA GLY A 215 -9.81 15.80 4.67
C GLY A 215 -8.62 16.74 4.51
N MET A 216 -7.43 16.32 4.90
CA MET A 216 -6.23 17.17 4.91
C MET A 216 -5.71 17.44 3.49
N LEU A 217 -5.59 16.40 2.65
CA LEU A 217 -4.95 16.52 1.33
C LEU A 217 -5.85 17.12 0.24
N GLY A 218 -7.16 17.14 0.45
CA GLY A 218 -8.12 17.60 -0.56
C GLY A 218 -8.91 18.86 -0.23
N SER A 219 -9.05 19.23 1.07
CA SER A 219 -9.99 20.27 1.51
C SER A 219 -9.38 21.67 1.57
N TYR A 220 -8.08 21.80 1.70
CA TYR A 220 -7.43 23.10 1.81
C TYR A 220 -7.00 23.64 0.44
N GLU A 221 -7.35 24.88 0.11
CA GLU A 221 -7.00 25.52 -1.16
C GLU A 221 -5.48 25.53 -1.41
N GLY A 222 -4.69 25.75 -0.36
CA GLY A 222 -3.22 25.75 -0.41
C GLY A 222 -2.57 24.37 -0.39
N LEU A 223 -3.36 23.28 -0.30
CA LEU A 223 -2.88 21.90 -0.25
C LEU A 223 -3.76 20.96 -1.12
N PRO A 224 -3.92 21.24 -2.42
CA PRO A 224 -4.81 20.45 -3.29
C PRO A 224 -4.10 19.21 -3.80
N LEU A 225 -3.69 18.30 -2.92
CA LEU A 225 -2.83 17.16 -3.29
C LEU A 225 -3.62 15.97 -3.82
N LEU A 226 -4.73 15.57 -3.14
CA LEU A 226 -5.48 14.37 -3.50
C LEU A 226 -6.98 14.66 -3.56
N ARG A 227 -7.59 14.43 -4.72
CA ARG A 227 -9.04 14.58 -4.98
C ARG A 227 -9.52 13.42 -5.83
N SER A 228 -10.83 13.25 -5.97
CA SER A 228 -11.43 12.17 -6.76
C SER A 228 -10.98 12.12 -8.23
N ASN A 229 -10.62 13.26 -8.82
CA ASN A 229 -10.10 13.35 -10.18
C ASN A 229 -8.58 13.29 -10.28
N SER A 230 -7.87 13.02 -9.18
CA SER A 230 -6.41 12.89 -9.18
C SER A 230 -5.95 11.62 -9.89
N VAL A 231 -4.79 11.74 -10.55
CA VAL A 231 -4.01 10.61 -11.03
C VAL A 231 -2.84 10.42 -10.08
N TYR A 232 -2.96 9.42 -9.22
CA TYR A 232 -2.04 9.16 -8.12
C TYR A 232 -1.05 8.05 -8.47
N MET A 233 0.23 8.27 -8.18
CA MET A 233 1.27 7.25 -8.29
C MET A 233 2.12 7.23 -7.02
N PRO A 234 2.02 6.19 -6.16
CA PRO A 234 2.95 6.02 -5.06
C PRO A 234 4.37 5.76 -5.59
N ILE A 235 5.34 6.45 -5.03
CA ILE A 235 6.76 6.17 -5.18
C ILE A 235 7.45 6.14 -3.82
N THR A 236 6.69 5.72 -2.82
CA THR A 236 7.12 5.20 -1.53
C THR A 236 6.70 3.74 -1.47
N PRO A 237 7.61 2.81 -1.15
CA PRO A 237 7.28 1.38 -1.20
C PRO A 237 6.04 1.03 -0.37
N MET A 238 5.17 0.18 -0.92
CA MET A 238 3.92 -0.23 -0.29
C MET A 238 4.14 -0.97 1.04
N PHE A 239 5.27 -1.65 1.19
CA PHE A 239 5.64 -2.28 2.47
C PHE A 239 6.08 -1.27 3.54
N HIS A 240 6.36 -0.02 3.19
CA HIS A 240 6.82 1.01 4.12
C HIS A 240 5.66 1.88 4.58
N VAL A 241 5.17 1.61 5.79
CA VAL A 241 4.06 2.37 6.43
C VAL A 241 2.85 2.51 5.48
N HIS A 242 2.47 1.41 4.81
CA HIS A 242 1.34 1.34 3.86
C HIS A 242 1.43 2.38 2.73
N ALA A 243 2.62 2.66 2.17
CA ALA A 243 2.84 3.81 1.28
C ALA A 243 2.22 5.09 1.88
N TRP A 244 2.47 5.34 3.17
CA TRP A 244 1.95 6.45 3.97
C TRP A 244 0.41 6.49 4.11
N GLY A 245 -0.25 5.35 3.91
CA GLY A 245 -1.71 5.22 3.98
C GLY A 245 -2.46 5.88 2.83
N VAL A 246 -1.76 6.51 1.88
CA VAL A 246 -2.40 7.20 0.75
C VAL A 246 -3.16 6.26 -0.18
N PRO A 247 -2.75 4.99 -0.44
CA PRO A 247 -3.54 4.07 -1.26
C PRO A 247 -4.96 3.84 -0.72
N TYR A 248 -5.16 3.78 0.60
CA TYR A 248 -6.51 3.70 1.19
C TYR A 248 -7.36 4.94 0.87
N ALA A 249 -6.76 6.14 0.99
CA ALA A 249 -7.43 7.40 0.65
C ALA A 249 -7.74 7.48 -0.85
N ALA A 250 -6.83 7.04 -1.71
CA ALA A 250 -7.02 7.00 -3.15
C ALA A 250 -8.16 6.04 -3.56
N VAL A 251 -8.27 4.87 -2.90
CA VAL A 251 -9.40 3.95 -3.11
C VAL A 251 -10.70 4.56 -2.62
N MET A 252 -10.71 5.21 -1.44
CA MET A 252 -11.91 5.86 -0.90
C MET A 252 -12.44 6.97 -1.83
N LEU A 253 -11.53 7.68 -2.53
CA LEU A 253 -11.85 8.74 -3.49
C LEU A 253 -12.07 8.23 -4.93
N ASN A 254 -11.81 6.95 -5.21
CA ASN A 254 -11.83 6.35 -6.54
C ASN A 254 -10.87 7.04 -7.53
N CYS A 255 -9.69 7.46 -7.07
CA CYS A 255 -8.67 8.08 -7.92
C CYS A 255 -8.15 7.09 -8.96
N THR A 256 -7.74 7.56 -10.13
CA THR A 256 -6.87 6.74 -11.00
C THR A 256 -5.55 6.50 -10.27
N GLN A 257 -5.14 5.24 -10.16
CA GLN A 257 -3.92 4.85 -9.45
C GLN A 257 -2.95 4.14 -10.38
N ILE A 258 -1.65 4.47 -10.27
CA ILE A 258 -0.59 3.87 -11.09
C ILE A 258 0.43 3.24 -10.16
N TYR A 259 0.61 1.94 -10.28
CA TYR A 259 1.61 1.18 -9.53
C TYR A 259 2.79 0.85 -10.43
N PRO A 260 3.98 1.40 -10.15
CA PRO A 260 5.12 1.30 -11.06
C PRO A 260 5.87 -0.03 -11.01
N GLY A 261 5.52 -0.93 -10.07
CA GLY A 261 6.31 -2.12 -9.81
C GLY A 261 7.67 -1.79 -9.18
N ARG A 262 8.70 -2.47 -9.60
CA ARG A 262 10.08 -2.13 -9.24
C ARG A 262 10.43 -0.72 -9.74
N TYR A 263 11.05 0.09 -8.88
CA TYR A 263 11.40 1.47 -9.25
C TYR A 263 12.53 1.51 -10.25
N GLU A 264 12.17 1.73 -11.50
CA GLU A 264 13.06 2.00 -12.62
C GLU A 264 12.95 3.48 -12.98
N PRO A 265 14.01 4.29 -12.83
CA PRO A 265 13.89 5.75 -12.90
C PRO A 265 13.29 6.27 -14.21
N ASN A 266 13.70 5.70 -15.35
CA ASN A 266 13.17 6.11 -16.66
C ASN A 266 11.70 5.72 -16.84
N LEU A 267 11.28 4.55 -16.34
CA LEU A 267 9.87 4.13 -16.34
C LEU A 267 9.01 5.05 -15.49
N LEU A 268 9.49 5.45 -14.31
CA LEU A 268 8.76 6.40 -13.46
C LEU A 268 8.49 7.73 -14.19
N VAL A 269 9.48 8.26 -14.91
CA VAL A 269 9.30 9.49 -15.70
C VAL A 269 8.30 9.27 -16.84
N ASP A 270 8.36 8.12 -17.54
CA ASP A 270 7.43 7.79 -18.61
C ASP A 270 5.99 7.72 -18.10
N LEU A 271 5.77 7.02 -16.98
CA LEU A 271 4.44 6.89 -16.35
C LEU A 271 3.89 8.24 -15.91
N ILE A 272 4.71 9.10 -15.27
CA ILE A 272 4.31 10.46 -14.89
C ILE A 272 3.80 11.23 -16.11
N LYS A 273 4.51 11.18 -17.22
CA LYS A 273 4.14 11.89 -18.44
C LYS A 273 2.94 11.27 -19.16
N GLN A 274 2.96 9.96 -19.36
CA GLN A 274 1.95 9.23 -20.12
C GLN A 274 0.57 9.40 -19.51
N TYR A 275 0.49 9.26 -18.17
CA TYR A 275 -0.78 9.31 -17.44
C TYR A 275 -1.07 10.68 -16.82
N LYS A 276 -0.18 11.66 -17.01
CA LYS A 276 -0.31 13.00 -16.40
C LYS A 276 -0.51 12.89 -14.88
N VAL A 277 0.34 12.11 -14.24
CA VAL A 277 0.32 11.96 -12.78
C VAL A 277 0.36 13.34 -12.15
N ASP A 278 -0.62 13.63 -11.30
CA ASP A 278 -0.71 14.93 -10.64
C ASP A 278 -0.31 14.88 -9.17
N PHE A 279 -0.29 13.68 -8.56
CA PHE A 279 0.13 13.52 -7.17
C PHE A 279 1.00 12.27 -6.93
N SER A 280 2.09 12.47 -6.22
CA SER A 280 2.97 11.40 -5.71
C SER A 280 3.52 11.77 -4.33
N HIS A 281 4.11 10.80 -3.67
CA HIS A 281 4.88 11.03 -2.43
C HIS A 281 6.11 10.13 -2.41
N CYS A 282 7.22 10.65 -1.86
CA CYS A 282 8.46 9.88 -1.74
C CYS A 282 9.43 10.45 -0.72
N VAL A 283 10.55 9.76 -0.56
CA VAL A 283 11.72 10.25 0.17
C VAL A 283 12.67 11.00 -0.77
N PRO A 284 13.52 11.92 -0.27
CA PRO A 284 14.43 12.72 -1.11
C PRO A 284 15.32 11.89 -2.05
N THR A 285 15.76 10.70 -1.63
CA THR A 285 16.61 9.82 -2.44
C THR A 285 15.91 9.33 -3.72
N ILE A 286 14.62 9.08 -3.67
CA ILE A 286 13.83 8.69 -4.85
C ILE A 286 13.67 9.88 -5.80
N LEU A 287 13.37 11.07 -5.28
CA LEU A 287 13.34 12.27 -6.10
C LEU A 287 14.68 12.53 -6.79
N GLN A 288 15.79 12.38 -6.06
CA GLN A 288 17.14 12.52 -6.63
C GLN A 288 17.39 11.52 -7.76
N MET A 289 17.03 10.26 -7.55
CA MET A 289 17.14 9.19 -8.54
C MET A 289 16.31 9.51 -9.81
N LEU A 290 15.10 10.00 -9.65
CA LEU A 290 14.22 10.35 -10.75
C LEU A 290 14.75 11.55 -11.55
N LEU A 291 15.19 12.61 -10.87
CA LEU A 291 15.76 13.79 -11.56
C LEU A 291 17.13 13.51 -12.19
N GLY A 292 17.88 12.54 -11.66
CA GLY A 292 19.21 12.17 -12.13
C GLY A 292 19.24 11.16 -13.26
N CYS A 293 18.11 10.56 -13.67
CA CYS A 293 18.09 9.63 -14.80
C CYS A 293 18.04 10.38 -16.15
N GLU A 294 18.33 9.66 -17.22
CA GLU A 294 18.40 10.21 -18.59
C GLU A 294 17.12 11.01 -18.94
N LYS A 295 15.96 10.40 -18.80
CA LYS A 295 14.66 11.06 -19.06
C LYS A 295 14.36 12.17 -18.06
N GLY A 296 14.76 12.01 -16.80
CA GLY A 296 14.62 13.02 -15.78
C GLY A 296 15.37 14.32 -16.06
N HIS A 297 16.53 14.23 -16.74
CA HIS A 297 17.29 15.43 -17.14
C HIS A 297 16.55 16.30 -18.17
N THR A 298 15.81 15.71 -19.08
CA THR A 298 15.18 16.39 -20.22
C THR A 298 13.70 16.68 -20.04
N THR A 299 13.03 15.99 -19.10
CA THR A 299 11.58 16.06 -18.93
C THR A 299 11.15 17.22 -18.06
N ARG A 300 10.12 17.95 -18.50
CA ARG A 300 9.34 18.86 -17.66
C ARG A 300 8.34 18.06 -16.84
N LEU A 301 8.13 18.53 -15.60
CA LEU A 301 7.25 17.90 -14.61
C LEU A 301 6.10 18.84 -14.19
N ASP A 302 5.64 19.67 -15.13
CA ASP A 302 4.60 20.67 -14.88
C ASP A 302 3.30 19.99 -14.40
N GLY A 303 2.75 20.52 -13.31
CA GLY A 303 1.52 20.01 -12.70
C GLY A 303 1.69 18.79 -11.79
N TRP A 304 2.91 18.24 -11.68
CA TRP A 304 3.20 17.15 -10.76
C TRP A 304 3.45 17.68 -9.35
N LYS A 305 2.58 17.34 -8.43
CA LYS A 305 2.66 17.65 -7.00
C LYS A 305 3.31 16.49 -6.27
N ILE A 306 4.32 16.77 -5.48
CA ILE A 306 5.04 15.72 -4.77
C ILE A 306 5.19 16.04 -3.29
N LEU A 307 4.74 15.13 -2.45
CA LEU A 307 4.88 15.20 -1.00
C LEU A 307 6.18 14.47 -0.59
N ILE A 308 7.13 15.22 -0.04
CA ILE A 308 8.44 14.71 0.35
C ILE A 308 8.53 14.59 1.87
N GLY A 309 8.88 13.40 2.35
CA GLY A 309 9.05 13.12 3.78
C GLY A 309 10.11 12.06 4.05
N GLY A 310 10.17 11.58 5.29
CA GLY A 310 11.07 10.53 5.75
C GLY A 310 12.51 10.99 6.06
N SER A 311 12.97 12.10 5.47
CA SER A 311 14.23 12.77 5.83
C SER A 311 14.19 14.24 5.39
N ALA A 312 15.17 15.02 5.84
CA ALA A 312 15.28 16.43 5.46
C ALA A 312 15.47 16.58 3.94
N LEU A 313 14.64 17.41 3.31
CA LEU A 313 14.74 17.72 1.88
C LEU A 313 15.85 18.75 1.62
N PRO A 314 16.92 18.41 0.86
CA PRO A 314 17.95 19.38 0.51
C PRO A 314 17.38 20.50 -0.39
N LYS A 315 17.69 21.76 -0.06
CA LYS A 315 17.22 22.94 -0.82
C LYS A 315 17.56 22.86 -2.31
N GLY A 316 18.76 22.37 -2.65
CA GLY A 316 19.18 22.21 -4.05
C GLY A 316 18.33 21.21 -4.81
N LEU A 317 17.93 20.10 -4.16
CA LEU A 317 17.07 19.09 -4.76
C LEU A 317 15.64 19.63 -4.96
N ALA A 318 15.09 20.33 -3.96
CA ALA A 318 13.80 20.98 -4.09
C ALA A 318 13.79 21.98 -5.26
N LYS A 319 14.81 22.84 -5.33
CA LYS A 319 14.94 23.82 -6.43
C LYS A 319 15.04 23.13 -7.79
N ALA A 320 15.82 22.07 -7.93
CA ALA A 320 15.95 21.33 -9.18
C ALA A 320 14.62 20.74 -9.69
N ALA A 321 13.76 20.25 -8.79
CA ALA A 321 12.44 19.77 -9.13
C ALA A 321 11.49 20.92 -9.51
N MET A 322 11.51 22.02 -8.75
CA MET A 322 10.70 23.21 -9.02
C MET A 322 11.08 23.87 -10.35
N ASP A 323 12.37 23.95 -10.69
CA ASP A 323 12.86 24.45 -11.97
C ASP A 323 12.34 23.62 -13.17
N LYS A 324 11.97 22.34 -12.92
CA LYS A 324 11.31 21.46 -13.89
C LYS A 324 9.78 21.57 -13.90
N GLY A 325 9.20 22.37 -13.01
CA GLY A 325 7.75 22.63 -12.94
C GLY A 325 7.00 21.79 -11.93
N ALA A 326 7.68 20.97 -11.11
CA ALA A 326 7.02 20.24 -10.04
C ALA A 326 6.68 21.13 -8.85
N ASP A 327 5.54 20.87 -8.21
CA ASP A 327 5.15 21.51 -6.94
C ASP A 327 5.61 20.63 -5.76
N ILE A 328 6.45 21.19 -4.90
CA ILE A 328 7.06 20.44 -3.79
C ILE A 328 6.39 20.80 -2.47
N TYR A 329 5.95 19.78 -1.75
CA TYR A 329 5.42 19.86 -0.39
C TYR A 329 6.28 19.02 0.53
N SER A 330 6.56 19.51 1.73
CA SER A 330 7.36 18.80 2.72
C SER A 330 6.47 18.25 3.83
N ALA A 331 6.75 17.02 4.26
CA ALA A 331 6.01 16.36 5.32
C ALA A 331 6.95 15.84 6.41
N TYR A 332 6.42 15.77 7.62
CA TYR A 332 7.07 15.12 8.75
C TYR A 332 6.12 14.09 9.36
N GLY A 333 6.70 12.96 9.75
CA GLY A 333 5.98 11.88 10.41
C GLY A 333 6.92 10.77 10.88
N MET A 334 6.32 9.75 11.47
CA MET A 334 7.01 8.56 11.96
C MET A 334 6.21 7.31 11.60
N SER A 335 6.87 6.17 11.56
CA SER A 335 6.21 4.89 11.26
C SER A 335 5.02 4.62 12.18
N GLU A 336 5.15 4.97 13.45
CA GLU A 336 4.13 4.77 14.50
C GLU A 336 2.94 5.73 14.40
N THR A 337 3.00 6.73 13.51
CA THR A 337 1.91 7.74 13.32
C THR A 337 1.16 7.59 12.00
N CYS A 338 1.45 6.56 11.21
CA CYS A 338 0.79 6.12 9.98
C CYS A 338 0.93 7.02 8.72
N PRO A 339 2.03 7.72 8.40
CA PRO A 339 3.05 8.32 9.27
C PRO A 339 2.84 9.82 9.50
N LEU A 340 1.96 10.51 8.73
CA LEU A 340 1.93 11.97 8.61
C LEU A 340 1.45 12.67 9.89
N LEU A 341 2.31 13.54 10.42
CA LEU A 341 1.98 14.46 11.53
C LEU A 341 1.80 15.88 11.04
N THR A 342 2.65 16.34 10.12
CA THR A 342 2.58 17.70 9.57
C THR A 342 2.90 17.71 8.08
N VAL A 343 2.25 18.63 7.36
CA VAL A 343 2.51 18.93 5.95
C VAL A 343 2.67 20.42 5.79
N THR A 344 3.61 20.87 4.96
CA THR A 344 3.74 22.29 4.65
C THR A 344 2.51 22.77 3.91
N HIS A 345 2.00 23.89 4.36
CA HIS A 345 0.89 24.60 3.75
C HIS A 345 1.41 25.95 3.26
N LEU A 346 1.48 26.11 1.93
CA LEU A 346 1.90 27.38 1.33
C LEU A 346 0.72 28.35 1.37
N ASN A 347 0.88 29.49 2.04
CA ASN A 347 -0.08 30.57 1.97
C ASN A 347 0.34 31.60 0.91
N LYS A 348 -0.62 32.41 0.44
CA LYS A 348 -0.39 33.41 -0.63
C LYS A 348 0.67 34.49 -0.29
N ALA A 349 1.14 34.53 0.95
CA ALA A 349 2.16 35.48 1.42
C ALA A 349 3.59 34.87 1.44
N GLN A 350 3.73 33.63 1.16
CA GLN A 350 4.99 32.87 1.05
C GLN A 350 5.23 32.41 -0.39
#